data_299b99c19a9a5dc39b9d3cb733d3c9cf
#
_entry.id   299b99c19a9a5dc39b9d3cb733d3c9cf
#
_cell.length_a   1.000
_cell.length_b   1.000
_cell.length_c   1.000
_cell.angle_alpha   90.00
_cell.angle_beta   90.00
_cell.angle_gamma   90.00
#
_symmetry.space_group_name_H-M   'P 1'
#
loop_
_entity.id
_entity.type
_entity.pdbx_description
1 polymer ?
#
loop_
_entity_poly.entity_id
_entity_poly.type
_entity_poly.pdbx_seq_one_letter_code
_entity_poly.pdbx_strand_id
1 'polypeptide(L)'
;MGTGYKGGAKYYRSVGQNILITSTKYEYKNGRFGVSSPSTGNKTRNISSAAPLSTAKDFYDKIAFGGIEKIYNNGNLRITYMADGTIISTRTISRSDGTPVVEINISGSTHTGGLKAQKIHFDRE
;
A
#
# COMPACT_ATOMS: atom_id res chain seq x y z
N MET A 1 14.85 -0.54 11.93
CA MET A 1 14.88 -1.09 11.69
C MET A 1 14.50 -1.10 11.48
N GLY A 2 14.25 -0.94 11.15
CA GLY A 2 14.05 -1.13 10.86
C GLY A 2 13.67 -1.51 10.65
N THR A 3 13.70 -1.22 10.45
CA THR A 3 13.14 -1.91 10.34
C THR A 3 12.60 -2.60 10.84
N GLY A 4 12.30 -2.03 11.14
CA GLY A 4 11.51 -2.88 11.81
C GLY A 4 11.72 -4.13 11.48
N TYR A 5 12.31 -4.17 10.85
CA TYR A 5 12.66 -5.34 10.43
C TYR A 5 13.59 -5.95 11.33
N LYS A 6 13.30 -7.00 11.71
CA LYS A 6 14.11 -7.68 12.52
C LYS A 6 14.16 -9.04 12.14
N GLY A 7 15.04 -9.76 12.40
CA GLY A 7 15.04 -11.16 12.27
C GLY A 7 15.30 -11.71 10.90
N GLY A 8 15.52 -10.89 9.98
CA GLY A 8 15.98 -11.35 8.72
C GLY A 8 14.95 -12.05 7.86
N ALA A 9 15.41 -12.89 6.98
CA ALA A 9 14.61 -13.42 5.89
C ALA A 9 13.41 -14.23 6.30
N LYS A 10 13.45 -14.87 7.46
CA LYS A 10 12.32 -15.69 7.86
C LYS A 10 11.08 -14.89 8.18
N TYR A 11 11.22 -13.58 8.40
CA TYR A 11 10.08 -12.71 8.63
C TYR A 11 9.74 -11.87 7.42
N TYR A 12 10.43 -12.08 6.33
CA TYR A 12 10.24 -11.35 5.10
C TYR A 12 9.03 -11.93 4.38
N ARG A 13 8.01 -11.13 4.17
CA ARG A 13 6.71 -11.60 3.74
C ARG A 13 6.43 -11.26 2.29
N SER A 14 5.57 -12.07 1.65
CA SER A 14 4.97 -11.69 0.39
C SER A 14 3.74 -10.83 0.67
N VAL A 15 3.34 -9.99 -0.29
CA VAL A 15 2.20 -9.09 -0.10
C VAL A 15 0.91 -9.87 0.10
N GLY A 16 0.80 -11.03 -0.53
CA GLY A 16 -0.42 -11.84 -0.39
C GLY A 16 -0.73 -12.24 1.04
N GLN A 17 0.30 -12.33 1.88
CA GLN A 17 0.10 -12.69 3.27
C GLN A 17 -0.55 -11.57 4.08
N ASN A 18 -0.54 -10.34 3.55
CA ASN A 18 -1.08 -9.18 4.26
C ASN A 18 -2.51 -8.83 3.86
N ILE A 19 -3.04 -9.50 2.84
CA ILE A 19 -4.35 -9.14 2.31
C ILE A 19 -5.45 -9.33 3.34
N LEU A 20 -5.43 -10.46 4.05
CA LEU A 20 -6.50 -10.76 4.99
C LEU A 20 -6.63 -9.68 6.06
N ILE A 21 -5.50 -9.30 6.67
CA ILE A 21 -5.53 -8.30 7.72
C ILE A 21 -5.98 -6.95 7.18
N THR A 22 -5.47 -6.56 6.02
CA THR A 22 -5.81 -5.27 5.43
C THR A 22 -7.28 -5.23 5.03
N SER A 23 -7.80 -6.31 4.48
CA SER A 23 -9.19 -6.36 4.00
C SER A 23 -10.22 -6.43 5.12
N THR A 24 -9.80 -6.71 6.35
CA THR A 24 -10.74 -6.64 7.48
C THR A 24 -11.09 -5.20 7.82
N LYS A 25 -10.27 -4.25 7.41
CA LYS A 25 -10.48 -2.85 7.75
C LYS A 25 -10.85 -1.98 6.55
N TYR A 26 -10.37 -2.35 5.38
CA TYR A 26 -10.57 -1.54 4.17
C TYR A 26 -11.33 -2.33 3.14
N GLU A 27 -12.22 -1.67 2.41
CA GLU A 27 -13.01 -2.32 1.38
C GLU A 27 -12.10 -2.98 0.35
N TYR A 28 -12.38 -4.24 0.03
CA TYR A 28 -11.52 -5.01 -0.87
C TYR A 28 -12.38 -5.91 -1.74
N LYS A 29 -12.18 -5.83 -3.04
CA LYS A 29 -12.94 -6.65 -3.97
C LYS A 29 -12.12 -6.90 -5.23
N ASN A 30 -12.05 -8.16 -5.64
CA ASN A 30 -11.38 -8.54 -6.88
C ASN A 30 -9.95 -8.03 -6.99
N GLY A 31 -9.21 -8.09 -5.88
CA GLY A 31 -7.81 -7.70 -5.86
C GLY A 31 -7.55 -6.22 -5.70
N ARG A 32 -8.60 -5.42 -5.49
CA ARG A 32 -8.44 -3.97 -5.39
C ARG A 32 -9.09 -3.42 -4.13
N PHE A 33 -8.48 -2.41 -3.56
CA PHE A 33 -8.97 -1.73 -2.36
C PHE A 33 -9.70 -0.46 -2.74
N GLY A 34 -10.67 -0.07 -1.91
CA GLY A 34 -11.41 1.16 -2.10
C GLY A 34 -12.35 1.12 -3.30
N VAL A 35 -12.67 2.29 -3.83
CA VAL A 35 -13.58 2.41 -4.98
C VAL A 35 -12.81 2.98 -6.17
N SER A 36 -13.26 2.65 -7.38
CA SER A 36 -12.58 3.13 -8.58
C SER A 36 -12.79 4.62 -8.77
N SER A 37 -11.78 5.28 -9.32
CA SER A 37 -11.91 6.67 -9.71
C SER A 37 -12.68 6.73 -11.04
N PRO A 38 -13.76 7.49 -11.12
CA PRO A 38 -14.58 7.51 -12.33
C PRO A 38 -13.84 7.95 -13.59
N SER A 39 -12.83 8.80 -13.43
CA SER A 39 -12.16 9.38 -14.58
C SER A 39 -10.92 8.63 -15.03
N THR A 40 -10.41 7.70 -14.23
CA THR A 40 -9.12 7.08 -14.53
C THR A 40 -9.14 5.55 -14.54
N GLY A 41 -10.29 4.95 -14.29
CA GLY A 41 -10.45 3.51 -14.37
C GLY A 41 -10.04 2.78 -13.10
N ASN A 42 -9.88 1.47 -13.23
CA ASN A 42 -9.75 0.60 -12.06
C ASN A 42 -8.41 0.65 -11.34
N LYS A 43 -7.37 1.13 -11.99
CA LYS A 43 -6.05 1.15 -11.34
C LYS A 43 -5.90 2.31 -10.37
N THR A 44 -6.73 3.33 -10.49
CA THR A 44 -6.74 4.44 -9.56
C THR A 44 -7.94 4.28 -8.64
N ARG A 45 -7.65 4.22 -7.34
CA ARG A 45 -8.65 3.90 -6.33
C ARG A 45 -8.74 5.06 -5.34
N ASN A 46 -9.85 5.08 -4.61
CA ASN A 46 -10.05 6.10 -3.56
C ASN A 46 -10.55 5.44 -2.30
N ILE A 47 -10.01 5.87 -1.17
CA ILE A 47 -10.52 5.54 0.15
C ILE A 47 -10.76 6.87 0.85
N SER A 48 -12.00 7.13 1.26
CA SER A 48 -12.35 8.36 1.94
C SER A 48 -12.20 8.21 3.43
N SER A 49 -11.77 9.26 4.09
CA SER A 49 -11.47 9.20 5.52
C SER A 49 -11.58 10.58 6.14
N ALA A 50 -11.96 10.63 7.42
CA ALA A 50 -11.93 11.87 8.19
C ALA A 50 -10.50 12.33 8.47
N ALA A 51 -9.52 11.42 8.37
CA ALA A 51 -8.12 11.72 8.59
C ALA A 51 -7.26 11.03 7.53
N PRO A 52 -7.24 11.57 6.31
CA PRO A 52 -6.60 10.89 5.18
C PRO A 52 -5.15 10.47 5.41
N LEU A 53 -4.33 11.33 5.98
CA LEU A 53 -2.92 10.99 6.17
C LEU A 53 -2.75 9.85 7.16
N SER A 54 -3.48 9.89 8.25
CA SER A 54 -3.43 8.84 9.26
C SER A 54 -3.93 7.50 8.67
N THR A 55 -4.98 7.57 7.89
CA THR A 55 -5.56 6.37 7.26
C THR A 55 -4.60 5.79 6.23
N ALA A 56 -3.96 6.63 5.42
CA ALA A 56 -3.00 6.17 4.45
C ALA A 56 -1.82 5.47 5.12
N LYS A 57 -1.35 6.03 6.23
CA LYS A 57 -0.26 5.44 6.98
C LYS A 57 -0.66 4.08 7.55
N ASP A 58 -1.85 3.98 8.11
CA ASP A 58 -2.34 2.72 8.65
C ASP A 58 -2.49 1.66 7.56
N PHE A 59 -3.03 2.05 6.41
CA PHE A 59 -3.17 1.14 5.28
C PHE A 59 -1.79 0.64 4.83
N TYR A 60 -0.86 1.57 4.65
CA TYR A 60 0.49 1.23 4.21
C TYR A 60 1.15 0.27 5.20
N ASP A 61 1.04 0.56 6.50
CA ASP A 61 1.67 -0.27 7.52
C ASP A 61 1.12 -1.69 7.50
N LYS A 62 -0.15 -1.85 7.18
CA LYS A 62 -0.78 -3.17 7.10
C LYS A 62 -0.40 -3.94 5.84
N ILE A 63 -0.52 -3.30 4.69
CA ILE A 63 -0.28 -4.01 3.43
C ILE A 63 1.20 -4.27 3.19
N ALA A 64 2.08 -3.41 3.71
CA ALA A 64 3.52 -3.52 3.53
C ALA A 64 4.22 -4.23 4.70
N PHE A 65 3.46 -4.76 5.64
CA PHE A 65 4.03 -5.38 6.83
C PHE A 65 5.00 -6.50 6.47
N GLY A 66 6.16 -6.49 7.09
CA GLY A 66 7.14 -7.55 6.92
C GLY A 66 8.04 -7.41 5.71
N GLY A 67 7.91 -6.33 4.95
CA GLY A 67 8.84 -6.05 3.88
C GLY A 67 10.03 -5.25 4.38
N ILE A 68 10.93 -4.93 3.46
CA ILE A 68 12.11 -4.11 3.76
C ILE A 68 11.82 -2.69 3.31
N GLU A 69 11.81 -1.78 4.26
CA GLU A 69 11.43 -0.39 4.01
C GLU A 69 12.62 0.52 3.85
N LYS A 70 12.51 1.45 2.90
CA LYS A 70 13.45 2.57 2.75
C LYS A 70 12.66 3.87 2.84
N ILE A 71 13.20 4.84 3.54
CA ILE A 71 12.53 6.11 3.83
C ILE A 71 13.31 7.24 3.16
N TYR A 72 12.57 8.09 2.45
CA TYR A 72 13.14 9.21 1.72
C TYR A 72 12.43 10.50 2.09
N ASN A 73 13.07 11.63 1.81
CA ASN A 73 12.46 12.96 1.95
C ASN A 73 11.86 13.19 3.32
N ASN A 74 12.62 12.87 4.36
CA ASN A 74 12.19 13.05 5.76
C ASN A 74 10.88 12.33 6.07
N GLY A 75 10.65 11.19 5.42
CA GLY A 75 9.46 10.40 5.66
C GLY A 75 8.29 10.70 4.75
N ASN A 76 8.43 11.68 3.84
CA ASN A 76 7.36 12.00 2.91
C ASN A 76 7.20 10.95 1.82
N LEU A 77 8.23 10.15 1.61
CA LEU A 77 8.18 9.01 0.70
C LEU A 77 8.75 7.80 1.40
N ARG A 78 7.98 6.71 1.44
CA ARG A 78 8.45 5.45 1.97
C ARG A 78 8.23 4.38 0.93
N ILE A 79 9.17 3.47 0.79
CA ILE A 79 9.09 2.39 -0.20
C ILE A 79 9.42 1.09 0.49
N THR A 80 8.54 0.10 0.37
CA THR A 80 8.72 -1.22 0.96
C THR A 80 8.83 -2.27 -0.13
N TYR A 81 9.84 -3.12 0.00
CA TYR A 81 10.11 -4.21 -0.93
C TYR A 81 9.68 -5.52 -0.28
N MET A 82 8.69 -6.19 -0.88
CA MET A 82 8.17 -7.45 -0.35
C MET A 82 8.97 -8.63 -0.86
N ALA A 83 8.84 -9.77 -0.18
CA ALA A 83 9.61 -10.97 -0.52
C ALA A 83 9.33 -11.47 -1.94
N ASP A 84 8.13 -11.21 -2.45
CA ASP A 84 7.75 -11.66 -3.79
C ASP A 84 8.11 -10.67 -4.88
N GLY A 85 8.82 -9.60 -4.54
CA GLY A 85 9.19 -8.58 -5.51
C GLY A 85 8.19 -7.45 -5.67
N THR A 86 7.04 -7.54 -5.03
CA THR A 86 6.07 -6.44 -5.04
C THR A 86 6.66 -5.23 -4.32
N ILE A 87 6.44 -4.05 -4.88
CA ILE A 87 6.95 -2.81 -4.31
C ILE A 87 5.75 -1.95 -3.91
N ILE A 88 5.72 -1.55 -2.64
CA ILE A 88 4.65 -0.73 -2.11
C ILE A 88 5.25 0.58 -1.64
N SER A 89 4.68 1.70 -2.11
CA SER A 89 5.18 3.01 -1.71
C SER A 89 4.05 3.87 -1.19
N THR A 90 4.39 4.85 -0.38
CA THR A 90 3.44 5.83 0.10
C THR A 90 4.07 7.21 0.06
N ARG A 91 3.27 8.21 -0.35
CA ARG A 91 3.64 9.61 -0.31
C ARG A 91 2.62 10.34 0.53
N THR A 92 3.08 11.27 1.35
CA THR A 92 2.16 12.08 2.14
C THR A 92 1.40 13.05 1.25
N ILE A 93 1.99 13.45 0.12
CA ILE A 93 1.38 14.34 -0.85
C ILE A 93 1.64 13.76 -2.23
N SER A 94 0.59 13.38 -2.94
CA SER A 94 0.72 12.83 -4.28
C SER A 94 1.03 13.95 -5.27
N ARG A 95 1.64 13.59 -6.39
CA ARG A 95 1.96 14.55 -7.43
C ARG A 95 0.74 14.98 -8.24
N SER A 96 -0.29 14.15 -8.24
CA SER A 96 -1.45 14.41 -9.09
C SER A 96 -2.45 15.36 -8.45
N ASP A 97 -2.83 15.14 -7.19
CA ASP A 97 -3.89 15.94 -6.58
C ASP A 97 -3.59 16.36 -5.14
N GLY A 98 -2.38 16.10 -4.66
CA GLY A 98 -1.98 16.55 -3.32
C GLY A 98 -2.50 15.68 -2.17
N THR A 99 -3.24 14.62 -2.45
CA THR A 99 -3.72 13.74 -1.39
C THR A 99 -2.65 12.72 -1.00
N PRO A 100 -2.71 12.17 0.22
CA PRO A 100 -1.87 11.03 0.54
C PRO A 100 -2.19 9.87 -0.39
N VAL A 101 -1.19 9.07 -0.72
CA VAL A 101 -1.34 8.00 -1.69
C VAL A 101 -0.52 6.79 -1.29
N VAL A 102 -1.05 5.60 -1.59
CA VAL A 102 -0.30 4.34 -1.51
C VAL A 102 -0.36 3.69 -2.88
N GLU A 103 0.80 3.30 -3.36
CA GLU A 103 0.90 2.65 -4.66
C GLU A 103 1.44 1.24 -4.51
N ILE A 104 0.79 0.28 -5.18
CA ILE A 104 1.19 -1.12 -5.16
C ILE A 104 1.61 -1.49 -6.57
N ASN A 105 2.89 -1.81 -6.74
CA ASN A 105 3.46 -2.22 -8.01
C ASN A 105 3.75 -3.71 -7.97
N ILE A 106 3.08 -4.44 -8.85
CA ILE A 106 3.21 -5.89 -8.92
C ILE A 106 4.31 -6.25 -9.90
N SER A 107 5.20 -7.12 -9.47
CA SER A 107 6.36 -7.50 -10.28
C SER A 107 6.14 -8.76 -11.10
N GLY A 108 4.90 -9.20 -11.23
CA GLY A 108 4.62 -10.45 -11.93
C GLY A 108 4.71 -11.68 -11.03
N SER A 109 4.83 -11.47 -9.74
CA SER A 109 4.90 -12.56 -8.79
C SER A 109 3.61 -13.35 -8.74
N THR A 110 3.71 -14.66 -8.51
CA THR A 110 2.55 -15.50 -8.29
C THR A 110 2.11 -15.51 -6.84
N HIS A 111 2.82 -14.78 -5.97
CA HIS A 111 2.55 -14.80 -4.53
C HIS A 111 1.78 -13.58 -4.05
N THR A 112 1.16 -12.86 -4.95
CA THR A 112 0.40 -11.65 -4.57
C THR A 112 -0.96 -11.97 -3.95
N GLY A 113 -1.38 -13.24 -3.98
CA GLY A 113 -2.68 -13.61 -3.43
C GLY A 113 -3.85 -13.01 -4.17
N GLY A 114 -3.64 -12.63 -5.42
CA GLY A 114 -4.68 -12.00 -6.23
C GLY A 114 -4.66 -10.49 -6.16
N LEU A 115 -3.79 -9.90 -5.35
CA LEU A 115 -3.68 -8.45 -5.27
C LEU A 115 -3.16 -7.91 -6.59
N LYS A 116 -3.79 -6.85 -7.08
CA LYS A 116 -3.47 -6.24 -8.36
C LYS A 116 -2.75 -4.92 -8.19
N ALA A 117 -2.04 -4.51 -9.22
CA ALA A 117 -1.39 -3.21 -9.24
C ALA A 117 -2.44 -2.11 -9.14
N GLN A 118 -2.21 -1.12 -8.27
CA GLN A 118 -3.18 -0.07 -8.05
C GLN A 118 -2.52 1.12 -7.34
N LYS A 119 -3.14 2.28 -7.50
CA LYS A 119 -2.73 3.50 -6.82
C LYS A 119 -3.94 4.02 -6.06
N ILE A 120 -3.80 4.14 -4.75
CA ILE A 120 -4.92 4.47 -3.87
C ILE A 120 -4.72 5.87 -3.31
N HIS A 121 -5.65 6.77 -3.60
CA HIS A 121 -5.68 8.11 -3.02
C HIS A 121 -6.56 8.09 -1.79
N PHE A 122 -6.14 8.79 -0.75
CA PHE A 122 -6.90 8.90 0.49
C PHE A 122 -7.43 10.32 0.60
N ASP A 123 -8.75 10.46 0.39
CA ASP A 123 -9.37 11.77 0.37
C ASP A 123 -10.22 11.99 1.59
N ARG A 124 -10.52 13.26 1.83
CA ARG A 124 -11.36 13.60 2.97
C ARG A 124 -12.81 13.29 2.64
N GLU A 125 -13.48 12.75 3.62
CA GLU A 125 -14.91 12.47 3.53
C GLU A 125 -15.71 13.76 3.35
#